data_c27f809357825ccf1171a48a03411ab6
#
_entry.id   c27f809357825ccf1171a48a03411ab6
#
_cell.length_a   1.000
_cell.length_b   1.000
_cell.length_c   1.000
_cell.angle_alpha   90.00
_cell.angle_beta   90.00
_cell.angle_gamma   90.00
#
_symmetry.space_group_name_H-M   'P 1'
#
loop_
_entity.id
_entity.type
_entity.pdbx_description
1 polymer ?
#
loop_
_entity_poly.entity_id
_entity_poly.type
_entity_poly.pdbx_seq_one_letter_code
_entity_poly.pdbx_strand_id
1 'polypeptide(L)'
;MFKFKKKIIGFILPVLVLCLLTACGKKKEKYIGDINENTITINEDGSIREIACENFSDTNFDISGLKDDIKSDIDKYCGSDKKGAVKLLEYKEEDKNVRVAIDYKSLDDYNAFNGTSYMNSQDLLAFGDVALRDMAGNDIYVSGIDTSVAAYKIFSADAAFTLNISGEIVYYNGHVNINSSNSARFDGLGNAVIIYK
;
A
#
# COMPACT_ATOMS: atom_id res chain seq x y z
N MET A 1 -25.93 -29.77 -61.92
CA MET A 1 -26.40 -28.41 -61.68
C MET A 1 -26.49 -28.21 -60.15
N PHE A 2 -25.52 -27.57 -59.60
CA PHE A 2 -25.22 -27.54 -58.17
C PHE A 2 -26.18 -26.60 -57.43
N LYS A 3 -26.85 -27.08 -56.42
CA LYS A 3 -27.58 -26.31 -55.40
C LYS A 3 -26.81 -26.41 -54.07
N PHE A 4 -25.86 -25.52 -53.88
CA PHE A 4 -25.28 -25.31 -52.55
C PHE A 4 -25.00 -23.81 -52.39
N LYS A 5 -25.84 -23.09 -51.65
CA LYS A 5 -25.52 -21.81 -51.02
C LYS A 5 -26.75 -21.21 -50.31
N LYS A 6 -27.18 -21.74 -49.17
CA LYS A 6 -28.13 -21.01 -48.28
C LYS A 6 -28.13 -21.46 -46.83
N LYS A 7 -27.04 -22.03 -46.28
CA LYS A 7 -27.03 -22.45 -44.86
C LYS A 7 -25.88 -21.95 -44.03
N ILE A 8 -25.00 -21.07 -44.54
CA ILE A 8 -23.82 -20.61 -43.75
C ILE A 8 -23.98 -19.21 -43.15
N ILE A 9 -24.97 -18.41 -43.61
CA ILE A 9 -25.12 -17.02 -43.14
C ILE A 9 -25.85 -16.93 -41.80
N GLY A 10 -26.61 -17.95 -41.38
CA GLY A 10 -27.40 -17.93 -40.15
C GLY A 10 -26.63 -18.23 -38.85
N PHE A 11 -25.38 -18.70 -38.92
CA PHE A 11 -24.65 -19.13 -37.71
C PHE A 11 -23.55 -18.15 -37.27
N ILE A 12 -23.17 -17.21 -38.11
CA ILE A 12 -22.09 -16.23 -37.78
C ILE A 12 -22.64 -15.03 -37.01
N LEU A 13 -23.90 -14.68 -37.16
CA LEU A 13 -24.50 -13.51 -36.50
C LEU A 13 -24.62 -13.64 -34.96
N PRO A 14 -25.07 -14.79 -34.39
CA PRO A 14 -25.16 -14.89 -32.94
C PRO A 14 -23.79 -14.96 -32.24
N VAL A 15 -22.72 -15.45 -32.91
CA VAL A 15 -21.38 -15.51 -32.31
C VAL A 15 -20.74 -14.10 -32.27
N LEU A 16 -21.00 -13.25 -33.26
CA LEU A 16 -20.48 -11.88 -33.29
C LEU A 16 -21.16 -10.99 -32.22
N VAL A 17 -22.46 -11.22 -31.93
CA VAL A 17 -23.19 -10.49 -30.88
C VAL A 17 -22.73 -10.93 -29.50
N LEU A 18 -22.35 -12.19 -29.30
CA LEU A 18 -21.85 -12.69 -28.02
C LEU A 18 -20.45 -12.11 -27.69
N CYS A 19 -19.61 -11.85 -28.71
CA CYS A 19 -18.29 -11.21 -28.50
C CYS A 19 -18.38 -9.73 -28.13
N LEU A 20 -19.49 -9.04 -28.44
CA LEU A 20 -19.68 -7.64 -28.09
C LEU A 20 -20.14 -7.42 -26.65
N LEU A 21 -20.66 -8.46 -25.98
CA LEU A 21 -21.11 -8.38 -24.59
C LEU A 21 -20.00 -8.64 -23.57
N THR A 22 -18.82 -9.11 -24.00
CA THR A 22 -17.68 -9.33 -23.11
C THR A 22 -16.71 -8.16 -23.03
N ALA A 23 -16.96 -7.07 -23.77
CA ALA A 23 -16.29 -5.80 -23.61
C ALA A 23 -16.89 -5.00 -22.42
N CYS A 24 -17.11 -5.67 -21.28
CA CYS A 24 -17.30 -4.99 -20.01
C CYS A 24 -15.95 -4.39 -19.64
N GLY A 25 -15.73 -3.13 -20.02
CA GLY A 25 -14.56 -2.38 -19.66
C GLY A 25 -14.39 -2.45 -18.15
N LYS A 26 -13.40 -3.21 -17.66
CA LYS A 26 -12.99 -3.15 -16.26
C LYS A 26 -12.75 -1.68 -15.97
N LYS A 27 -13.57 -1.06 -15.13
CA LYS A 27 -13.29 0.27 -14.59
C LYS A 27 -11.88 0.16 -14.04
N LYS A 28 -10.96 0.98 -14.58
CA LYS A 28 -9.59 1.05 -14.08
C LYS A 28 -9.70 1.50 -12.63
N GLU A 29 -9.34 0.63 -11.70
CA GLU A 29 -9.32 1.00 -10.29
C GLU A 29 -8.42 2.22 -10.13
N LYS A 30 -8.89 3.21 -9.38
CA LYS A 30 -8.09 4.37 -9.01
C LYS A 30 -7.55 4.12 -7.61
N TYR A 31 -6.24 3.97 -7.51
CA TYR A 31 -5.58 3.69 -6.24
C TYR A 31 -5.18 4.96 -5.48
N ILE A 32 -4.74 5.97 -6.21
CA ILE A 32 -4.28 7.25 -5.64
C ILE A 32 -5.46 8.11 -5.15
N GLY A 33 -6.59 8.14 -5.89
CA GLY A 33 -7.76 8.95 -5.51
C GLY A 33 -7.39 10.42 -5.25
N ASP A 34 -7.83 10.93 -4.10
CA ASP A 34 -7.60 12.31 -3.62
C ASP A 34 -6.46 12.37 -2.58
N ILE A 35 -5.67 11.30 -2.42
CA ILE A 35 -4.55 11.25 -1.47
C ILE A 35 -3.44 12.17 -1.97
N ASN A 36 -3.01 13.10 -1.12
CA ASN A 36 -2.00 14.13 -1.43
C ASN A 36 -0.82 14.11 -0.44
N GLU A 37 -0.70 13.06 0.36
CA GLU A 37 0.40 12.88 1.31
C GLU A 37 0.90 11.43 1.30
N ASN A 38 2.13 11.24 1.73
CA ASN A 38 2.72 9.90 1.84
C ASN A 38 1.85 9.04 2.74
N THR A 39 1.37 7.94 2.21
CA THR A 39 0.43 7.04 2.88
C THR A 39 0.87 5.60 2.72
N ILE A 40 0.93 4.88 3.84
CA ILE A 40 1.17 3.43 3.86
C ILE A 40 -0.09 2.75 4.37
N THR A 41 -0.54 1.71 3.69
CA THR A 41 -1.66 0.87 4.11
C THR A 41 -1.16 -0.55 4.34
N ILE A 42 -1.40 -1.09 5.52
CA ILE A 42 -1.18 -2.50 5.86
C ILE A 42 -2.50 -3.22 5.67
N ASN A 43 -2.55 -4.11 4.69
CA ASN A 43 -3.74 -4.89 4.39
C ASN A 43 -3.87 -6.10 5.35
N GLU A 44 -5.03 -6.72 5.38
CA GLU A 44 -5.33 -7.88 6.25
C GLU A 44 -4.40 -9.06 5.97
N ASP A 45 -4.03 -9.28 4.71
CA ASP A 45 -3.11 -10.34 4.29
C ASP A 45 -1.63 -10.03 4.55
N GLY A 46 -1.33 -8.87 5.15
CA GLY A 46 0.03 -8.41 5.44
C GLY A 46 0.73 -7.74 4.25
N SER A 47 0.09 -7.63 3.10
CA SER A 47 0.61 -6.83 2.00
C SER A 47 0.59 -5.34 2.32
N ILE A 48 1.48 -4.59 1.69
CA ILE A 48 1.63 -3.14 1.90
C ILE A 48 1.22 -2.43 0.62
N ARG A 49 0.41 -1.39 0.74
CA ARG A 49 0.22 -0.39 -0.31
C ARG A 49 0.83 0.93 0.11
N GLU A 50 1.67 1.46 -0.71
CA GLU A 50 2.21 2.80 -0.56
C GLU A 50 1.60 3.75 -1.59
N ILE A 51 1.28 4.97 -1.16
CA ILE A 51 1.06 6.11 -2.04
C ILE A 51 2.13 7.12 -1.69
N ALA A 52 3.13 7.23 -2.55
CA ALA A 52 4.19 8.24 -2.44
C ALA A 52 3.76 9.51 -3.16
N CYS A 53 3.93 10.66 -2.51
CA CYS A 53 3.58 11.98 -3.01
C CYS A 53 4.81 12.90 -2.89
N GLU A 54 5.35 13.32 -4.04
CA GLU A 54 6.56 14.15 -4.10
C GLU A 54 6.33 15.40 -4.95
N ASN A 55 6.87 16.53 -4.49
CA ASN A 55 6.85 17.79 -5.23
C ASN A 55 8.27 18.14 -5.69
N PHE A 56 8.45 18.22 -6.99
CA PHE A 56 9.74 18.54 -7.63
C PHE A 56 9.87 19.99 -8.08
N SER A 57 8.96 20.90 -7.64
CA SER A 57 8.94 22.29 -8.10
C SER A 57 10.23 23.06 -7.77
N ASP A 58 10.82 22.79 -6.60
CA ASP A 58 12.02 23.46 -6.10
C ASP A 58 13.32 22.72 -6.44
N THR A 59 13.23 21.72 -7.35
CA THR A 59 14.37 20.92 -7.76
C THR A 59 14.68 21.10 -9.25
N ASN A 60 15.96 20.89 -9.62
CA ASN A 60 16.38 20.77 -11.01
C ASN A 60 16.26 19.35 -11.56
N PHE A 61 15.54 18.50 -10.86
CA PHE A 61 15.36 17.11 -11.24
C PHE A 61 14.42 17.01 -12.46
N ASP A 62 14.87 16.27 -13.48
CA ASP A 62 14.05 15.97 -14.67
C ASP A 62 13.19 14.74 -14.37
N ILE A 63 11.89 14.95 -14.24
CA ILE A 63 10.91 13.89 -13.95
C ILE A 63 10.41 13.16 -15.21
N SER A 64 10.84 13.57 -16.42
CA SER A 64 10.29 13.04 -17.68
C SER A 64 10.48 11.53 -17.86
N GLY A 65 11.52 10.95 -17.23
CA GLY A 65 11.81 9.51 -17.22
C GLY A 65 11.40 8.75 -15.97
N LEU A 66 10.96 9.46 -14.92
CA LEU A 66 10.78 8.90 -13.57
C LEU A 66 9.88 7.65 -13.53
N LYS A 67 8.80 7.64 -14.31
CA LYS A 67 7.91 6.47 -14.40
C LYS A 67 8.61 5.22 -14.91
N ASP A 68 9.49 5.38 -15.91
CA ASP A 68 10.19 4.25 -16.51
C ASP A 68 11.36 3.81 -15.61
N ASP A 69 11.98 4.73 -14.89
CA ASP A 69 12.97 4.41 -13.86
C ASP A 69 12.34 3.59 -12.73
N ILE A 70 11.18 3.99 -12.21
CA ILE A 70 10.44 3.22 -11.20
C ILE A 70 10.14 1.80 -11.69
N LYS A 71 9.65 1.64 -12.94
CA LYS A 71 9.39 0.32 -13.52
C LYS A 71 10.67 -0.51 -13.63
N SER A 72 11.76 0.12 -14.10
CA SER A 72 13.06 -0.54 -14.23
C SER A 72 13.58 -1.04 -12.87
N ASP A 73 13.42 -0.25 -11.81
CA ASP A 73 13.83 -0.66 -10.47
C ASP A 73 12.95 -1.77 -9.91
N ILE A 74 11.63 -1.73 -10.16
CA ILE A 74 10.72 -2.83 -9.83
C ILE A 74 11.13 -4.11 -10.57
N ASP A 75 11.42 -4.03 -11.87
CA ASP A 75 11.83 -5.19 -12.67
C ASP A 75 13.16 -5.78 -12.18
N LYS A 76 14.12 -4.92 -11.82
CA LYS A 76 15.40 -5.35 -11.21
C LYS A 76 15.19 -6.06 -9.87
N TYR A 77 14.35 -5.48 -8.98
CA TYR A 77 14.07 -6.06 -7.67
C TYR A 77 13.36 -7.39 -7.78
N CYS A 78 12.33 -7.46 -8.63
CA CYS A 78 11.53 -8.66 -8.80
C CYS A 78 12.31 -9.79 -9.46
N GLY A 79 13.11 -9.53 -10.48
CA GLY A 79 13.89 -10.52 -11.21
C GLY A 79 13.10 -11.79 -11.55
N SER A 80 13.79 -12.95 -11.50
CA SER A 80 13.13 -14.27 -11.66
C SER A 80 12.52 -14.79 -10.36
N ASP A 81 13.10 -14.43 -9.23
CA ASP A 81 12.90 -15.14 -7.94
C ASP A 81 11.81 -14.48 -7.08
N LYS A 82 11.58 -13.18 -7.27
CA LYS A 82 10.61 -12.38 -6.52
C LYS A 82 9.45 -11.88 -7.40
N LYS A 83 9.07 -12.65 -8.40
CA LYS A 83 8.03 -12.23 -9.36
C LYS A 83 6.75 -11.74 -8.65
N GLY A 84 6.40 -10.47 -8.90
CA GLY A 84 5.21 -9.83 -8.33
C GLY A 84 5.35 -9.43 -6.86
N ALA A 85 6.56 -9.43 -6.28
CA ALA A 85 6.80 -8.95 -4.93
C ALA A 85 6.55 -7.43 -4.81
N VAL A 86 6.86 -6.68 -5.88
CA VAL A 86 6.57 -5.24 -5.99
C VAL A 86 5.82 -4.98 -7.29
N LYS A 87 4.83 -4.09 -7.26
CA LYS A 87 3.97 -3.80 -8.41
C LYS A 87 3.55 -2.35 -8.46
N LEU A 88 3.90 -1.65 -9.55
CA LEU A 88 3.36 -0.32 -9.84
C LEU A 88 1.88 -0.44 -10.22
N LEU A 89 1.01 0.20 -9.47
CA LEU A 89 -0.44 0.21 -9.71
C LEU A 89 -0.89 1.45 -10.51
N GLU A 90 -0.45 2.62 -10.07
CA GLU A 90 -0.83 3.89 -10.68
C GLU A 90 0.33 4.88 -10.58
N TYR A 91 0.48 5.71 -11.61
CA TYR A 91 1.41 6.84 -11.65
C TYR A 91 0.64 8.06 -12.16
N LYS A 92 0.68 9.14 -11.42
CA LYS A 92 0.13 10.44 -11.81
C LYS A 92 1.21 11.49 -11.71
N GLU A 93 1.26 12.34 -12.72
CA GLU A 93 2.11 13.51 -12.79
C GLU A 93 1.23 14.69 -13.16
N GLU A 94 1.19 15.70 -12.31
CA GLU A 94 0.43 16.93 -12.51
C GLU A 94 1.36 18.09 -12.18
N ASP A 95 1.76 18.84 -13.20
CA ASP A 95 2.83 19.83 -13.14
C ASP A 95 4.13 19.18 -12.65
N LYS A 96 4.65 19.55 -11.49
CA LYS A 96 5.83 18.90 -10.88
C LYS A 96 5.48 18.06 -9.65
N ASN A 97 4.21 17.76 -9.44
CA ASN A 97 3.77 16.86 -8.40
C ASN A 97 3.63 15.45 -8.96
N VAL A 98 4.32 14.52 -8.37
CA VAL A 98 4.25 13.10 -8.74
C VAL A 98 3.60 12.33 -7.61
N ARG A 99 2.62 11.49 -7.95
CA ARG A 99 1.96 10.57 -7.04
C ARG A 99 2.02 9.17 -7.61
N VAL A 100 2.49 8.23 -6.81
CA VAL A 100 2.73 6.85 -7.23
C VAL A 100 2.07 5.90 -6.25
N ALA A 101 1.28 4.95 -6.75
CA ALA A 101 0.75 3.85 -5.95
C ALA A 101 1.51 2.57 -6.28
N ILE A 102 2.09 1.94 -5.26
CA ILE A 102 2.87 0.71 -5.36
C ILE A 102 2.33 -0.30 -4.35
N ASP A 103 2.13 -1.54 -4.78
CA ASP A 103 1.86 -2.67 -3.89
C ASP A 103 3.14 -3.48 -3.67
N TYR A 104 3.34 -3.89 -2.43
CA TYR A 104 4.39 -4.79 -1.97
C TYR A 104 3.72 -6.02 -1.34
N LYS A 105 4.23 -7.20 -1.66
CA LYS A 105 3.67 -8.46 -1.16
C LYS A 105 3.81 -8.62 0.35
N SER A 106 4.82 -7.99 0.94
CA SER A 106 5.11 -8.03 2.38
C SER A 106 5.82 -6.76 2.83
N LEU A 107 5.91 -6.55 4.16
CA LEU A 107 6.74 -5.48 4.73
C LEU A 107 8.23 -5.70 4.46
N ASP A 108 8.68 -6.96 4.38
CA ASP A 108 10.08 -7.27 4.04
C ASP A 108 10.41 -6.82 2.60
N ASP A 109 9.49 -7.03 1.66
CA ASP A 109 9.65 -6.54 0.29
C ASP A 109 9.64 -5.01 0.24
N TYR A 110 8.76 -4.36 1.02
CA TYR A 110 8.73 -2.91 1.17
C TYR A 110 10.07 -2.36 1.68
N ASN A 111 10.55 -2.91 2.80
CA ASN A 111 11.81 -2.51 3.42
C ASN A 111 12.99 -2.71 2.48
N ALA A 112 13.08 -3.88 1.85
CA ALA A 112 14.19 -4.20 0.95
C ALA A 112 14.19 -3.35 -0.32
N PHE A 113 13.02 -2.99 -0.86
CA PHE A 113 12.92 -2.14 -2.04
C PHE A 113 13.24 -0.68 -1.72
N ASN A 114 12.73 -0.15 -0.59
CA ASN A 114 12.87 1.25 -0.21
C ASN A 114 14.10 1.52 0.67
N GLY A 115 14.85 0.50 1.09
CA GLY A 115 16.00 0.65 1.99
C GLY A 115 15.62 1.09 3.40
N THR A 116 14.41 0.74 3.85
CA THR A 116 13.87 1.06 5.19
C THR A 116 14.04 -0.11 6.16
N SER A 117 13.74 0.11 7.43
CA SER A 117 13.82 -0.90 8.49
C SER A 117 12.56 -0.87 9.37
N TYR A 118 11.39 -0.63 8.77
CA TYR A 118 10.13 -0.64 9.50
C TYR A 118 9.83 -2.04 10.04
N MET A 119 9.19 -2.10 11.19
CA MET A 119 8.89 -3.35 11.87
C MET A 119 7.39 -3.58 11.98
N ASN A 120 6.97 -4.82 11.71
CA ASN A 120 5.62 -5.30 12.00
C ASN A 120 5.76 -6.69 12.63
N SER A 121 5.52 -6.79 13.92
CA SER A 121 5.75 -7.99 14.72
C SER A 121 4.54 -8.33 15.59
N GLN A 122 4.41 -9.59 15.93
CA GLN A 122 3.51 -10.07 17.00
C GLN A 122 4.23 -10.17 18.35
N ASP A 123 5.56 -10.05 18.36
CA ASP A 123 6.36 -10.08 19.59
C ASP A 123 6.48 -8.66 20.15
N LEU A 124 5.55 -8.30 21.02
CA LEU A 124 5.54 -7.00 21.70
C LEU A 124 6.78 -6.82 22.60
N LEU A 125 7.27 -7.90 23.20
CA LEU A 125 8.40 -7.83 24.12
C LEU A 125 9.72 -7.51 23.43
N ALA A 126 9.84 -7.81 22.12
CA ALA A 126 11.01 -7.46 21.32
C ALA A 126 11.23 -5.94 21.23
N PHE A 127 10.21 -5.12 21.49
CA PHE A 127 10.30 -3.66 21.49
C PHE A 127 10.78 -3.06 22.80
N GLY A 128 10.94 -3.88 23.85
CA GLY A 128 11.23 -3.39 25.19
C GLY A 128 10.06 -2.67 25.83
N ASP A 129 10.30 -2.03 26.96
CA ASP A 129 9.24 -1.36 27.75
C ASP A 129 9.05 0.10 27.27
N VAL A 130 8.40 0.28 26.15
CA VAL A 130 8.10 1.58 25.54
C VAL A 130 6.86 2.18 26.21
N ALA A 131 6.94 3.48 26.54
CA ALA A 131 5.79 4.25 27.01
C ALA A 131 4.80 4.49 25.87
N LEU A 132 3.56 4.12 26.07
CA LEU A 132 2.45 4.21 25.14
C LEU A 132 1.28 4.94 25.78
N ARG A 133 0.27 5.24 24.98
CA ARG A 133 -1.05 5.70 25.38
C ARG A 133 -2.13 4.79 24.82
N ASP A 134 -3.17 4.57 25.60
CA ASP A 134 -4.39 3.96 25.07
C ASP A 134 -5.23 5.01 24.27
N MET A 135 -6.31 4.57 23.65
CA MET A 135 -7.19 5.45 22.87
C MET A 135 -7.98 6.46 23.74
N ALA A 136 -7.98 6.31 25.06
CA ALA A 136 -8.52 7.27 26.01
C ALA A 136 -7.47 8.28 26.52
N GLY A 137 -6.19 8.08 26.12
CA GLY A 137 -5.07 8.96 26.48
C GLY A 137 -4.38 8.58 27.80
N ASN A 138 -4.68 7.41 28.39
CA ASN A 138 -4.01 6.94 29.59
C ASN A 138 -2.63 6.37 29.24
N ASP A 139 -1.63 6.68 30.05
CA ASP A 139 -0.30 6.13 29.89
C ASP A 139 -0.27 4.63 30.27
N ILE A 140 0.40 3.84 29.45
CA ILE A 140 0.63 2.41 29.63
C ILE A 140 2.02 2.05 29.12
N TYR A 141 2.59 0.95 29.62
CA TYR A 141 3.82 0.38 29.12
C TYR A 141 3.55 -0.93 28.39
N VAL A 142 4.41 -1.30 27.46
CA VAL A 142 4.28 -2.58 26.71
C VAL A 142 4.19 -3.77 27.66
N SER A 143 4.96 -3.76 28.76
CA SER A 143 4.92 -4.79 29.82
C SER A 143 3.57 -4.91 30.53
N GLY A 144 2.73 -3.88 30.47
CA GLY A 144 1.38 -3.87 31.08
C GLY A 144 0.28 -4.36 30.13
N ILE A 145 0.59 -4.72 28.87
CA ILE A 145 -0.39 -5.18 27.90
C ILE A 145 -0.63 -6.68 28.09
N ASP A 146 -1.88 -7.05 28.35
CA ASP A 146 -2.29 -8.46 28.45
C ASP A 146 -2.43 -9.07 27.04
N THR A 147 -1.39 -9.78 26.61
CA THR A 147 -1.36 -10.46 25.31
C THR A 147 -2.19 -11.75 25.27
N SER A 148 -2.76 -12.19 26.40
CA SER A 148 -3.61 -13.37 26.44
C SER A 148 -5.03 -13.12 25.91
N VAL A 149 -5.48 -11.87 25.86
CA VAL A 149 -6.85 -11.48 25.47
C VAL A 149 -6.99 -11.15 23.99
N ALA A 150 -5.90 -10.84 23.28
CA ALA A 150 -5.94 -10.55 21.85
C ALA A 150 -4.60 -10.82 21.16
N ALA A 151 -4.66 -11.14 19.87
CA ALA A 151 -3.49 -11.23 19.01
C ALA A 151 -3.09 -9.83 18.55
N TYR A 152 -2.26 -9.15 19.35
CA TYR A 152 -1.74 -7.83 19.02
C TYR A 152 -0.62 -7.93 17.99
N LYS A 153 -0.53 -6.88 17.17
CA LYS A 153 0.61 -6.60 16.29
C LYS A 153 1.17 -5.23 16.66
N ILE A 154 2.48 -5.08 16.55
CA ILE A 154 3.17 -3.82 16.76
C ILE A 154 3.78 -3.38 15.44
N PHE A 155 3.58 -2.13 15.05
CA PHE A 155 4.23 -1.51 13.90
C PHE A 155 5.03 -0.31 14.37
N SER A 156 6.26 -0.17 13.84
CA SER A 156 7.08 0.99 14.12
C SER A 156 7.83 1.47 12.87
N ALA A 157 8.01 2.80 12.81
CA ALA A 157 8.73 3.48 11.75
C ALA A 157 9.28 4.82 12.27
N ASP A 158 10.30 5.35 11.57
CA ASP A 158 11.00 6.59 11.91
C ASP A 158 10.82 7.70 10.85
N ALA A 159 9.80 7.59 10.01
CA ALA A 159 9.50 8.54 8.96
C ALA A 159 8.08 9.15 9.09
N ALA A 160 7.87 10.27 8.40
CA ALA A 160 6.58 10.96 8.38
C ALA A 160 5.69 10.44 7.26
N PHE A 161 4.55 9.84 7.62
CA PHE A 161 3.51 9.40 6.69
C PHE A 161 2.19 9.15 7.42
N THR A 162 1.10 9.02 6.68
CA THR A 162 -0.16 8.50 7.22
C THR A 162 -0.18 6.98 7.09
N LEU A 163 -0.37 6.29 8.21
CA LEU A 163 -0.55 4.84 8.27
C LEU A 163 -2.03 4.50 8.34
N ASN A 164 -2.48 3.63 7.45
CA ASN A 164 -3.78 2.97 7.52
C ASN A 164 -3.57 1.48 7.77
N ILE A 165 -4.42 0.86 8.58
CA ILE A 165 -4.35 -0.57 8.89
C ILE A 165 -5.69 -1.25 8.67
N SER A 166 -5.66 -2.52 8.28
CA SER A 166 -6.85 -3.39 8.33
C SER A 166 -7.00 -3.97 9.73
N GLY A 167 -7.45 -3.13 10.66
CA GLY A 167 -7.57 -3.49 12.09
C GLY A 167 -7.88 -2.28 12.92
N GLU A 168 -7.70 -2.38 14.23
CA GLU A 168 -7.98 -1.32 15.20
C GLU A 168 -6.73 -0.97 15.99
N ILE A 169 -6.33 0.32 15.96
CA ILE A 169 -5.25 0.86 16.80
C ILE A 169 -5.74 0.84 18.25
N VAL A 170 -4.93 0.29 19.13
CA VAL A 170 -5.26 0.16 20.56
C VAL A 170 -4.33 1.02 21.40
N TYR A 171 -3.03 1.06 21.04
CA TYR A 171 -2.04 1.86 21.75
C TYR A 171 -1.09 2.53 20.75
N TYR A 172 -0.53 3.67 21.16
CA TYR A 172 0.39 4.47 20.38
C TYR A 172 1.36 5.28 21.26
N ASN A 173 2.50 5.70 20.72
CA ASN A 173 3.44 6.58 21.42
C ASN A 173 3.30 8.05 21.02
N GLY A 174 4.11 8.92 21.64
CA GLY A 174 4.06 10.38 21.45
C GLY A 174 4.40 10.89 20.06
N HIS A 175 4.94 10.04 19.16
CA HIS A 175 5.28 10.36 17.77
C HIS A 175 4.15 10.03 16.79
N VAL A 176 2.97 9.71 17.32
CA VAL A 176 1.79 9.30 16.56
C VAL A 176 0.62 10.20 16.89
N ASN A 177 -0.04 10.72 15.87
CA ASN A 177 -1.31 11.43 15.97
C ASN A 177 -2.42 10.54 15.40
N ILE A 178 -3.43 10.21 16.20
CA ILE A 178 -4.53 9.33 15.80
C ILE A 178 -5.54 10.12 14.94
N ASN A 179 -5.81 9.64 13.73
CA ASN A 179 -6.83 10.20 12.84
C ASN A 179 -8.19 9.49 13.02
N SER A 180 -8.15 8.17 13.22
CA SER A 180 -9.32 7.30 13.45
C SER A 180 -8.90 6.01 14.15
N SER A 181 -9.83 5.10 14.42
CA SER A 181 -9.51 3.79 15.02
C SER A 181 -8.55 2.92 14.15
N ASN A 182 -8.38 3.22 12.90
CA ASN A 182 -7.54 2.45 11.97
C ASN A 182 -6.60 3.32 11.11
N SER A 183 -6.43 4.59 11.47
CA SER A 183 -5.55 5.52 10.75
C SER A 183 -4.82 6.43 11.72
N ALA A 184 -3.53 6.62 11.48
CA ALA A 184 -2.67 7.45 12.29
C ALA A 184 -1.63 8.20 11.43
N ARG A 185 -1.25 9.41 11.84
CA ARG A 185 -0.15 10.19 11.26
C ARG A 185 1.10 10.01 12.11
N PHE A 186 2.18 9.58 11.50
CA PHE A 186 3.52 9.55 12.08
C PHE A 186 4.22 10.87 11.78
N ASP A 187 4.89 11.45 12.79
CA ASP A 187 5.48 12.79 12.69
C ASP A 187 6.90 12.79 12.08
N GLY A 188 7.57 11.65 12.06
CA GLY A 188 8.94 11.51 11.55
C GLY A 188 10.03 12.13 12.45
N LEU A 189 9.69 12.54 13.67
CA LEU A 189 10.63 13.15 14.60
C LEU A 189 11.30 12.13 15.52
N GLY A 190 10.89 10.87 15.46
CA GLY A 190 11.42 9.77 16.23
C GLY A 190 10.76 8.46 15.88
N ASN A 191 11.11 7.40 16.61
CA ASN A 191 10.51 6.08 16.39
C ASN A 191 9.04 6.07 16.82
N ALA A 192 8.15 6.22 15.84
CA ALA A 192 6.70 6.12 16.04
C ALA A 192 6.30 4.65 16.21
N VAL A 193 5.42 4.37 17.17
CA VAL A 193 4.97 3.01 17.51
C VAL A 193 3.46 3.00 17.64
N ILE A 194 2.80 2.05 17.01
CA ILE A 194 1.41 1.68 17.28
C ILE A 194 1.31 0.20 17.62
N ILE A 195 0.31 -0.14 18.45
CA ILE A 195 -0.14 -1.52 18.66
C ILE A 195 -1.58 -1.61 18.19
N TYR A 196 -1.88 -2.64 17.43
CA TYR A 196 -3.19 -2.85 16.81
C TYR A 196 -3.60 -4.33 16.81
N LYS A 197 -4.86 -4.61 16.59
CA LYS A 197 -5.47 -5.94 16.55
C LYS A 197 -6.40 -6.09 15.33
#